data_84373b2239c328eeb438dfcbf56037c4
#
_entry.id   84373b2239c328eeb438dfcbf56037c4
#
_cell.length_a   1.000
_cell.length_b   1.000
_cell.length_c   1.000
_cell.angle_alpha   90.00
_cell.angle_beta   90.00
_cell.angle_gamma   90.00
#
_symmetry.space_group_name_H-M   'P 1'
#
loop_
_entity.id
_entity.type
_entity.pdbx_description
1 polymer ?
#
loop_
_entity_poly.entity_id
_entity_poly.type
_entity_poly.pdbx_seq_one_letter_code
_entity_poly.pdbx_strand_id
1 'polypeptide(L)'
;LNSKLGVRAIKNLYYTLAAEFKTQFFPNYKTNTNDMISNFLSPAQLDISVGMDYKLDKKKYKLSLMGAPFSYTFVYISNDEIVNPSAFNVEPGHTSANLFGSKITADLDWKIAKNISYLTKFEYFTTYDKVIASWENTFNFQLNRYLSTKLFIHARYDDGVTLTEENDSYFQLKEMLTFGLSYTW
;
A
#
# COMPACT_ATOMS: atom_id res chain seq x y z
N LEU A 1 -0.18 10.47 3.90
CA LEU A 1 -1.28 10.93 4.76
C LEU A 1 -2.51 10.11 4.44
N ASN A 2 -3.15 9.51 5.47
CA ASN A 2 -4.35 8.70 5.29
C ASN A 2 -5.43 9.23 6.25
N SER A 3 -6.64 9.42 5.74
CA SER A 3 -7.80 9.87 6.50
C SER A 3 -9.04 9.07 6.13
N LYS A 4 -9.80 8.62 7.13
CA LYS A 4 -11.08 7.93 6.94
C LYS A 4 -12.16 8.62 7.76
N LEU A 5 -13.24 9.03 7.11
CA LEU A 5 -14.47 9.51 7.74
C LEU A 5 -15.52 8.42 7.64
N GLY A 6 -16.09 8.03 8.77
CA GLY A 6 -17.08 6.96 8.81
C GLY A 6 -18.34 7.35 9.57
N VAL A 7 -19.51 7.11 8.96
CA VAL A 7 -20.80 7.24 9.61
C VAL A 7 -21.35 5.84 9.87
N ARG A 8 -21.73 5.55 11.10
CA ARG A 8 -22.21 4.22 11.49
C ARG A 8 -23.55 3.92 10.81
N ALA A 9 -23.60 2.85 10.02
CA ALA A 9 -24.81 2.35 9.39
C ALA A 9 -25.57 1.39 10.36
N ILE A 10 -24.89 0.33 10.78
CA ILE A 10 -25.37 -0.65 11.77
C ILE A 10 -24.19 -1.08 12.64
N LYS A 11 -24.41 -2.02 13.56
CA LYS A 11 -23.33 -2.55 14.41
C LYS A 11 -22.15 -3.04 13.56
N ASN A 12 -20.96 -2.48 13.79
CA ASN A 12 -19.70 -2.81 13.13
C ASN A 12 -19.62 -2.43 11.63
N LEU A 13 -20.65 -1.89 11.01
CA LEU A 13 -20.66 -1.47 9.61
C LEU A 13 -20.80 0.05 9.52
N TYR A 14 -19.97 0.66 8.66
CA TYR A 14 -19.89 2.11 8.49
C TYR A 14 -19.92 2.47 7.00
N TYR A 15 -20.68 3.49 6.65
CA TYR A 15 -20.45 4.20 5.39
C TYR A 15 -19.16 5.00 5.53
N THR A 16 -18.25 4.83 4.60
CA THR A 16 -16.89 5.35 4.74
C THR A 16 -16.49 6.13 3.50
N LEU A 17 -15.95 7.33 3.74
CA LEU A 17 -15.16 8.10 2.80
C LEU A 17 -13.70 7.99 3.24
N ALA A 18 -12.86 7.42 2.39
CA ALA A 18 -11.42 7.32 2.62
C ALA A 18 -10.68 8.23 1.64
N ALA A 19 -9.67 8.94 2.14
CA ALA A 19 -8.75 9.72 1.34
C ALA A 19 -7.31 9.40 1.76
N GLU A 20 -6.47 9.07 0.80
CA GLU A 20 -5.06 8.79 1.02
C GLU A 20 -4.20 9.62 0.07
N PHE A 21 -3.20 10.29 0.61
CA PHE A 21 -2.19 11.01 -0.16
C PHE A 21 -0.82 10.40 0.09
N LYS A 22 -0.16 9.99 -0.99
CA LYS A 22 1.19 9.41 -1.01
C LYS A 22 2.08 10.28 -1.89
N THR A 23 3.28 10.57 -1.42
CA THR A 23 4.32 11.23 -2.23
C THR A 23 5.71 10.88 -1.70
N GLN A 24 6.71 11.11 -2.52
CA GLN A 24 8.10 11.05 -2.12
C GLN A 24 8.64 12.47 -1.85
N PHE A 25 9.58 12.58 -0.90
CA PHE A 25 10.21 13.86 -0.54
C PHE A 25 11.61 14.00 -1.12
N PHE A 26 12.32 12.89 -1.39
CA PHE A 26 13.70 12.90 -1.85
C PHE A 26 13.82 12.15 -3.17
N PRO A 27 14.80 12.57 -4.02
CA PRO A 27 15.11 11.85 -5.24
C PRO A 27 15.55 10.42 -4.94
N ASN A 28 15.08 9.49 -5.76
CA ASN A 28 15.50 8.10 -5.75
C ASN A 28 15.99 7.71 -7.13
N TYR A 29 17.13 7.06 -7.18
CA TYR A 29 17.80 6.66 -8.41
C TYR A 29 17.88 5.14 -8.51
N LYS A 30 17.93 4.64 -9.74
CA LYS A 30 18.19 3.23 -10.00
C LYS A 30 19.59 2.87 -9.51
N THR A 31 19.75 1.68 -8.95
CA THR A 31 21.04 1.22 -8.42
C THR A 31 22.14 1.28 -9.49
N ASN A 32 23.25 1.93 -9.17
CA ASN A 32 24.41 2.12 -10.04
C ASN A 32 24.19 2.94 -11.33
N THR A 33 23.13 3.72 -11.40
CA THR A 33 22.87 4.65 -12.52
C THR A 33 22.46 6.03 -11.99
N ASN A 34 22.43 7.02 -12.89
CA ASN A 34 21.87 8.34 -12.61
C ASN A 34 20.39 8.45 -13.04
N ASP A 35 19.78 7.32 -13.37
CA ASP A 35 18.39 7.25 -13.81
C ASP A 35 17.47 7.54 -12.62
N MET A 36 16.75 8.63 -12.69
CA MET A 36 15.81 9.03 -11.64
C MET A 36 14.53 8.18 -11.72
N ILE A 37 14.22 7.49 -10.63
CA ILE A 37 13.00 6.68 -10.51
C ILE A 37 11.86 7.52 -9.93
N SER A 38 12.15 8.36 -8.94
CA SER A 38 11.17 9.21 -8.27
C SER A 38 11.83 10.43 -7.63
N ASN A 39 11.05 11.50 -7.42
CA ASN A 39 11.50 12.75 -6.83
C ASN A 39 10.37 13.38 -6.01
N PHE A 40 10.58 14.59 -5.48
CA PHE A 40 9.54 15.35 -4.78
C PHE A 40 8.30 15.53 -5.67
N LEU A 41 7.13 15.15 -5.17
CA LEU A 41 5.85 15.11 -5.91
C LEU A 41 5.89 14.29 -7.23
N SER A 42 6.82 13.35 -7.36
CA SER A 42 6.96 12.52 -8.56
C SER A 42 7.26 11.06 -8.19
N PRO A 43 6.22 10.22 -7.95
CA PRO A 43 4.81 10.53 -8.07
C PRO A 43 4.21 11.20 -6.82
N ALA A 44 3.19 12.04 -7.02
CA ALA A 44 2.19 12.38 -6.04
C ALA A 44 0.91 11.61 -6.37
N GLN A 45 0.36 10.87 -5.42
CA GLN A 45 -0.85 10.07 -5.61
C GLN A 45 -1.91 10.48 -4.59
N LEU A 46 -3.11 10.75 -5.08
CA LEU A 46 -4.30 11.03 -4.29
C LEU A 46 -5.34 9.95 -4.57
N ASP A 47 -5.69 9.17 -3.57
CA ASP A 47 -6.74 8.17 -3.62
C ASP A 47 -7.97 8.66 -2.85
N ILE A 48 -9.14 8.59 -3.45
CA ILE A 48 -10.43 8.89 -2.81
C ILE A 48 -11.34 7.69 -3.05
N SER A 49 -11.92 7.14 -1.97
CA SER A 49 -12.77 5.96 -2.05
C SER A 49 -14.02 6.12 -1.19
N VAL A 50 -15.17 5.74 -1.76
CA VAL A 50 -16.46 5.76 -1.08
C VAL A 50 -17.02 4.33 -1.03
N GLY A 51 -17.36 3.87 0.17
CA GLY A 51 -17.84 2.51 0.33
C GLY A 51 -18.33 2.19 1.74
N MET A 52 -18.24 0.93 2.08
CA MET A 52 -18.61 0.40 3.40
C MET A 52 -17.39 -0.25 4.06
N ASP A 53 -17.22 0.01 5.34
CA ASP A 53 -16.15 -0.53 6.18
C ASP A 53 -16.75 -1.35 7.32
N TYR A 54 -16.45 -2.63 7.36
CA TYR A 54 -16.84 -3.52 8.44
C TYR A 54 -15.69 -3.65 9.43
N LYS A 55 -15.91 -3.24 10.68
CA LYS A 55 -14.89 -3.20 11.73
C LYS A 55 -15.21 -4.15 12.86
N LEU A 56 -14.25 -5.02 13.19
CA LEU A 56 -14.26 -5.84 14.40
C LEU A 56 -13.09 -5.45 15.28
N ASP A 57 -13.39 -4.98 16.49
CA ASP A 57 -12.38 -4.72 17.51
C ASP A 57 -12.60 -5.70 18.66
N LYS A 58 -11.69 -6.66 18.78
CA LYS A 58 -11.66 -7.66 19.83
C LYS A 58 -10.34 -7.56 20.59
N LYS A 59 -10.33 -8.07 21.81
CA LYS A 59 -9.15 -8.01 22.70
C LYS A 59 -7.86 -8.57 22.06
N LYS A 60 -7.99 -9.58 21.17
CA LYS A 60 -6.84 -10.25 20.53
C LYS A 60 -6.63 -9.83 19.07
N TYR A 61 -7.64 -9.33 18.38
CA TYR A 61 -7.51 -8.95 16.99
C TYR A 61 -8.41 -7.76 16.62
N LYS A 62 -7.95 -6.98 15.68
CA LYS A 62 -8.70 -5.90 15.03
C LYS A 62 -8.74 -6.19 13.55
N LEU A 63 -9.94 -6.20 12.98
CA LEU A 63 -10.18 -6.46 11.57
C LEU A 63 -10.96 -5.27 10.99
N SER A 64 -10.52 -4.78 9.84
CA SER A 64 -11.25 -3.82 9.02
C SER A 64 -11.33 -4.36 7.60
N LEU A 65 -12.54 -4.48 7.08
CA LEU A 65 -12.81 -4.90 5.71
C LEU A 65 -13.60 -3.80 5.03
N MET A 66 -12.99 -3.13 4.04
CA MET A 66 -13.64 -2.06 3.31
C MET A 66 -13.86 -2.48 1.85
N GLY A 67 -15.10 -2.35 1.40
CA GLY A 67 -15.47 -2.44 0.00
C GLY A 67 -15.90 -1.07 -0.51
N ALA A 68 -15.20 -0.53 -1.50
CA ALA A 68 -15.47 0.75 -2.11
C ALA A 68 -15.79 0.55 -3.61
N PRO A 69 -17.08 0.52 -3.99
CA PRO A 69 -17.48 0.40 -5.38
C PRO A 69 -17.05 1.64 -6.20
N PHE A 70 -16.84 2.76 -5.54
CA PHE A 70 -16.37 3.98 -6.17
C PHE A 70 -15.02 4.37 -5.57
N SER A 71 -13.98 4.27 -6.38
CA SER A 71 -12.62 4.67 -6.04
C SER A 71 -12.02 5.47 -7.19
N TYR A 72 -11.36 6.55 -6.85
CA TYR A 72 -10.68 7.43 -7.77
C TYR A 72 -9.24 7.61 -7.30
N THR A 73 -8.30 7.37 -8.21
CA THR A 73 -6.87 7.59 -7.99
C THR A 73 -6.37 8.61 -9.00
N PHE A 74 -5.82 9.70 -8.49
CA PHE A 74 -5.10 10.70 -9.27
C PHE A 74 -3.61 10.52 -9.03
N VAL A 75 -2.86 10.34 -10.11
CA VAL A 75 -1.39 10.28 -10.06
C VAL A 75 -0.83 11.47 -10.82
N TYR A 76 0.16 12.13 -10.23
CA TYR A 76 0.85 13.27 -10.83
C TYR A 76 2.35 13.08 -10.76
N ILE A 77 3.05 13.41 -11.84
CA ILE A 77 4.50 13.40 -11.97
C ILE A 77 4.94 14.79 -12.40
N SER A 78 5.69 15.49 -11.53
CA SER A 78 6.12 16.87 -11.79
C SER A 78 7.47 16.96 -12.49
N ASN A 79 8.20 15.84 -12.62
CA ASN A 79 9.55 15.82 -13.14
C ASN A 79 9.65 14.95 -14.41
N ASP A 80 10.04 15.59 -15.52
CA ASP A 80 10.21 14.93 -16.83
C ASP A 80 11.46 14.02 -16.91
N GLU A 81 12.35 14.08 -15.90
CA GLU A 81 13.54 13.23 -15.81
C GLU A 81 13.26 11.81 -15.31
N ILE A 82 12.00 11.50 -14.94
CA ILE A 82 11.63 10.15 -14.52
C ILE A 82 11.65 9.21 -15.71
N VAL A 83 12.52 8.21 -15.62
CA VAL A 83 12.83 7.30 -16.74
C VAL A 83 11.63 6.40 -17.09
N ASN A 84 10.78 6.06 -16.13
CA ASN A 84 9.65 5.16 -16.37
C ASN A 84 8.34 5.66 -15.71
N PRO A 85 7.63 6.62 -16.33
CA PRO A 85 6.31 7.08 -15.85
C PRO A 85 5.26 5.97 -15.81
N SER A 86 5.37 4.99 -16.72
CA SER A 86 4.43 3.86 -16.81
C SER A 86 4.44 2.97 -15.56
N ALA A 87 5.53 2.97 -14.77
CA ALA A 87 5.57 2.30 -13.47
C ALA A 87 4.56 2.87 -12.46
N PHE A 88 4.05 4.06 -12.73
CA PHE A 88 3.04 4.76 -11.92
C PHE A 88 1.68 4.87 -12.64
N ASN A 89 1.46 4.07 -13.69
CA ASN A 89 0.25 4.11 -14.54
C ASN A 89 0.07 5.45 -15.29
N VAL A 90 1.12 6.24 -15.47
CA VAL A 90 1.13 7.45 -16.29
C VAL A 90 1.66 7.11 -17.68
N GLU A 91 0.91 7.44 -18.73
CA GLU A 91 1.32 7.18 -20.11
C GLU A 91 2.55 8.01 -20.49
N PRO A 92 3.46 7.48 -21.32
CA PRO A 92 4.61 8.24 -21.81
C PRO A 92 4.18 9.57 -22.48
N GLY A 93 4.82 10.66 -22.08
CA GLY A 93 4.48 12.01 -22.56
C GLY A 93 3.35 12.69 -21.82
N HIS A 94 2.74 12.05 -20.82
CA HIS A 94 1.78 12.65 -19.91
C HIS A 94 2.39 12.86 -18.52
N THR A 95 1.90 13.87 -17.80
CA THR A 95 2.32 14.19 -16.44
C THR A 95 1.33 13.72 -15.38
N SER A 96 0.20 13.18 -15.78
CA SER A 96 -0.82 12.73 -14.84
C SER A 96 -1.64 11.56 -15.39
N ALA A 97 -2.22 10.79 -14.48
CA ALA A 97 -3.20 9.75 -14.78
C ALA A 97 -4.40 9.86 -13.83
N ASN A 98 -5.57 9.53 -14.38
CA ASN A 98 -6.84 9.50 -13.66
C ASN A 98 -7.39 8.06 -13.76
N LEU A 99 -7.50 7.38 -12.64
CA LEU A 99 -7.96 6.00 -12.58
C LEU A 99 -9.26 5.93 -11.78
N PHE A 100 -10.33 5.52 -12.43
CA PHE A 100 -11.62 5.25 -11.79
C PHE A 100 -11.82 3.74 -11.67
N GLY A 101 -12.38 3.31 -10.55
CA GLY A 101 -12.58 1.88 -10.36
C GLY A 101 -13.23 1.52 -9.04
N SER A 102 -13.01 0.28 -8.63
CA SER A 102 -13.46 -0.27 -7.35
C SER A 102 -12.27 -0.73 -6.52
N LYS A 103 -12.37 -0.57 -5.20
CA LYS A 103 -11.30 -0.89 -4.26
C LYS A 103 -11.83 -1.79 -3.13
N ILE A 104 -11.04 -2.79 -2.76
CA ILE A 104 -11.26 -3.61 -1.58
C ILE A 104 -10.01 -3.55 -0.72
N THR A 105 -10.17 -3.29 0.58
CA THR A 105 -9.06 -3.37 1.53
C THR A 105 -9.43 -4.27 2.71
N ALA A 106 -8.44 -5.02 3.19
CA ALA A 106 -8.57 -5.83 4.39
C ALA A 106 -7.33 -5.61 5.27
N ASP A 107 -7.55 -5.10 6.47
CA ASP A 107 -6.53 -4.88 7.48
C ASP A 107 -6.80 -5.76 8.68
N LEU A 108 -5.82 -6.55 9.10
CA LEU A 108 -5.89 -7.38 10.30
C LEU A 108 -4.66 -7.14 11.18
N ASP A 109 -4.89 -6.76 12.42
CA ASP A 109 -3.91 -6.76 13.50
C ASP A 109 -4.27 -7.86 14.48
N TRP A 110 -3.45 -8.89 14.59
CA TRP A 110 -3.72 -10.06 15.41
C TRP A 110 -2.58 -10.35 16.39
N LYS A 111 -2.89 -10.31 17.68
CA LYS A 111 -2.01 -10.77 18.76
C LYS A 111 -2.17 -12.27 18.93
N ILE A 112 -1.37 -13.05 18.19
CA ILE A 112 -1.41 -14.51 18.20
C ILE A 112 -1.04 -15.05 19.60
N ALA A 113 0.05 -14.51 20.18
CA ALA A 113 0.55 -14.84 21.50
C ALA A 113 1.06 -13.57 22.21
N LYS A 114 1.52 -13.69 23.46
CA LYS A 114 2.10 -12.55 24.21
C LYS A 114 3.31 -11.93 23.52
N ASN A 115 4.06 -12.75 22.80
CA ASN A 115 5.31 -12.40 22.14
C ASN A 115 5.25 -12.49 20.61
N ILE A 116 4.07 -12.75 20.03
CA ILE A 116 3.89 -12.89 18.57
C ILE A 116 2.69 -12.04 18.14
N SER A 117 2.92 -11.11 17.23
CA SER A 117 1.86 -10.38 16.54
C SER A 117 1.99 -10.52 15.03
N TYR A 118 0.86 -10.54 14.37
CA TYR A 118 0.72 -10.60 12.93
C TYR A 118 -0.13 -9.43 12.45
N LEU A 119 0.44 -8.66 11.53
CA LEU A 119 -0.29 -7.60 10.84
C LEU A 119 -0.34 -7.96 9.37
N THR A 120 -1.50 -7.89 8.78
CA THR A 120 -1.64 -8.04 7.33
C THR A 120 -2.51 -6.95 6.77
N LYS A 121 -2.10 -6.46 5.61
CA LYS A 121 -2.85 -5.48 4.82
C LYS A 121 -2.97 -6.02 3.41
N PHE A 122 -4.20 -6.20 2.95
CA PHE A 122 -4.52 -6.55 1.58
C PHE A 122 -5.25 -5.38 0.93
N GLU A 123 -4.85 -5.03 -0.27
CA GLU A 123 -5.45 -3.98 -1.07
C GLU A 123 -5.63 -4.52 -2.50
N TYR A 124 -6.83 -4.43 -3.01
CA TYR A 124 -7.20 -4.76 -4.38
C TYR A 124 -7.88 -3.55 -5.00
N PHE A 125 -7.39 -3.12 -6.14
CA PHE A 125 -7.96 -2.04 -6.93
C PHE A 125 -8.11 -2.49 -8.37
N THR A 126 -9.24 -2.19 -9.00
CA THR A 126 -9.46 -2.46 -10.41
C THR A 126 -10.14 -1.29 -11.09
N THR A 127 -9.66 -0.96 -12.28
CA THR A 127 -10.34 -0.04 -13.22
C THR A 127 -11.24 -0.80 -14.19
N TYR A 128 -11.50 -2.10 -13.94
CA TYR A 128 -12.18 -3.09 -14.79
C TYR A 128 -11.35 -3.54 -15.99
N ASP A 129 -10.42 -2.72 -16.50
CA ASP A 129 -9.45 -3.11 -17.55
C ASP A 129 -8.11 -3.57 -16.96
N LYS A 130 -7.78 -3.07 -15.76
CA LYS A 130 -6.50 -3.32 -15.07
C LYS A 130 -6.75 -3.70 -13.62
N VAL A 131 -5.84 -4.48 -13.07
CA VAL A 131 -5.87 -4.96 -11.69
C VAL A 131 -4.57 -4.63 -10.98
N ILE A 132 -4.68 -4.02 -9.82
CA ILE A 132 -3.58 -3.80 -8.90
C ILE A 132 -3.93 -4.49 -7.58
N ALA A 133 -3.13 -5.46 -7.17
CA ALA A 133 -3.27 -6.12 -5.89
C ALA A 133 -1.97 -6.02 -5.09
N SER A 134 -2.10 -5.72 -3.81
CA SER A 134 -0.98 -5.59 -2.88
C SER A 134 -1.31 -6.34 -1.60
N TRP A 135 -0.39 -7.16 -1.13
CA TRP A 135 -0.56 -7.93 0.10
C TRP A 135 0.69 -7.84 0.96
N GLU A 136 0.60 -7.07 2.02
CA GLU A 136 1.65 -6.88 3.00
C GLU A 136 1.40 -7.75 4.23
N ASN A 137 2.43 -8.46 4.69
CA ASN A 137 2.39 -9.31 5.85
C ASN A 137 3.56 -8.97 6.76
N THR A 138 3.30 -8.74 8.03
CA THR A 138 4.32 -8.47 9.03
C THR A 138 4.13 -9.39 10.22
N PHE A 139 5.12 -10.23 10.48
CA PHE A 139 5.22 -11.02 11.68
C PHE A 139 6.23 -10.38 12.62
N ASN A 140 5.82 -10.06 13.84
CA ASN A 140 6.71 -9.56 14.87
C ASN A 140 6.86 -10.63 15.94
N PHE A 141 8.10 -11.00 16.24
CA PHE A 141 8.47 -11.96 17.27
C PHE A 141 9.28 -11.25 18.35
N GLN A 142 8.78 -11.21 19.58
CA GLN A 142 9.51 -10.76 20.75
C GLN A 142 10.20 -11.97 21.37
N LEU A 143 11.50 -12.17 21.10
CA LEU A 143 12.23 -13.34 21.57
C LEU A 143 12.51 -13.25 23.06
N ASN A 144 12.87 -12.06 23.56
CA ASN A 144 13.01 -11.73 24.96
C ASN A 144 12.86 -10.19 25.16
N ARG A 145 13.13 -9.69 26.38
CA ARG A 145 12.99 -8.24 26.67
C ARG A 145 13.95 -7.34 25.89
N TYR A 146 15.00 -7.91 25.30
CA TYR A 146 16.04 -7.16 24.59
C TYR A 146 16.05 -7.42 23.09
N LEU A 147 15.55 -8.56 22.62
CA LEU A 147 15.65 -9.01 21.25
C LEU A 147 14.29 -9.21 20.62
N SER A 148 14.08 -8.60 19.46
CA SER A 148 12.92 -8.80 18.62
C SER A 148 13.33 -9.10 17.17
N THR A 149 12.45 -9.78 16.44
CA THR A 149 12.62 -10.05 15.02
C THR A 149 11.34 -9.71 14.30
N LYS A 150 11.46 -9.10 13.13
CA LYS A 150 10.35 -8.74 12.26
C LYS A 150 10.59 -9.37 10.89
N LEU A 151 9.65 -10.21 10.44
CA LEU A 151 9.58 -10.69 9.08
C LEU A 151 8.50 -9.89 8.33
N PHE A 152 8.89 -9.24 7.26
CA PHE A 152 8.01 -8.50 6.37
C PHE A 152 8.00 -9.19 5.00
N ILE A 153 6.81 -9.45 4.46
CA ILE A 153 6.59 -10.02 3.13
C ILE A 153 5.58 -9.14 2.42
N HIS A 154 5.94 -8.66 1.24
CA HIS A 154 5.06 -7.86 0.39
C HIS A 154 4.99 -8.50 -0.99
N ALA A 155 3.81 -8.94 -1.36
CA ALA A 155 3.47 -9.42 -2.70
C ALA A 155 2.65 -8.35 -3.42
N ARG A 156 3.03 -7.99 -4.66
CA ARG A 156 2.33 -7.03 -5.50
C ARG A 156 2.09 -7.62 -6.87
N TYR A 157 0.89 -7.46 -7.38
CA TYR A 157 0.51 -7.71 -8.76
C TYR A 157 -0.01 -6.42 -9.38
N ASP A 158 0.45 -6.06 -10.58
CA ASP A 158 0.05 -4.84 -11.25
C ASP A 158 0.15 -5.06 -12.77
N ASP A 159 -0.97 -5.28 -13.45
CA ASP A 159 -1.03 -5.48 -14.90
C ASP A 159 -1.17 -4.15 -15.69
N GLY A 160 -1.21 -3.04 -14.98
CA GLY A 160 -1.21 -1.70 -15.57
C GLY A 160 0.18 -1.20 -15.97
N VAL A 161 1.25 -1.87 -15.50
CA VAL A 161 2.64 -1.47 -15.80
C VAL A 161 3.10 -2.06 -17.13
N THR A 162 3.94 -1.31 -17.84
CA THR A 162 4.59 -1.80 -19.06
C THR A 162 5.74 -2.74 -18.67
N LEU A 163 5.72 -3.96 -19.18
CA LEU A 163 6.83 -4.91 -19.00
C LEU A 163 8.06 -4.44 -19.78
N THR A 164 9.22 -4.60 -19.18
CA THR A 164 10.53 -4.31 -19.77
C THR A 164 11.44 -5.52 -19.62
N GLU A 165 12.57 -5.57 -20.33
CA GLU A 165 13.53 -6.68 -20.23
C GLU A 165 14.03 -6.91 -18.78
N GLU A 166 14.02 -5.88 -17.95
CA GLU A 166 14.40 -5.96 -16.52
C GLU A 166 13.23 -6.32 -15.60
N ASN A 167 12.01 -6.07 -16.03
CA ASN A 167 10.80 -6.38 -15.29
C ASN A 167 9.83 -7.11 -16.22
N ASP A 168 9.99 -8.42 -16.30
CA ASP A 168 9.27 -9.33 -17.17
C ASP A 168 8.01 -9.92 -16.52
N SER A 169 7.67 -9.48 -15.31
CA SER A 169 6.56 -10.01 -14.53
C SER A 169 5.69 -8.90 -13.94
N TYR A 170 4.39 -9.08 -14.04
CA TYR A 170 3.40 -8.28 -13.30
C TYR A 170 3.38 -8.56 -11.79
N PHE A 171 4.03 -9.64 -11.36
CA PHE A 171 4.12 -10.05 -9.97
C PHE A 171 5.49 -9.70 -9.38
N GLN A 172 5.47 -9.03 -8.24
CA GLN A 172 6.66 -8.63 -7.49
C GLN A 172 6.56 -9.15 -6.06
N LEU A 173 7.65 -9.72 -5.56
CA LEU A 173 7.76 -10.19 -4.18
C LEU A 173 8.95 -9.49 -3.50
N LYS A 174 8.69 -8.94 -2.32
CA LYS A 174 9.73 -8.35 -1.46
C LYS A 174 9.67 -9.00 -0.09
N GLU A 175 10.81 -9.48 0.36
CA GLU A 175 10.98 -10.07 1.68
C GLU A 175 12.04 -9.27 2.46
N MET A 176 11.80 -9.07 3.76
CA MET A 176 12.74 -8.39 4.62
C MET A 176 12.68 -8.98 6.02
N LEU A 177 13.84 -9.43 6.51
CA LEU A 177 14.03 -9.88 7.89
C LEU A 177 14.82 -8.83 8.66
N THR A 178 14.25 -8.35 9.76
CA THR A 178 14.87 -7.31 10.59
C THR A 178 15.05 -7.81 12.01
N PHE A 179 16.22 -7.56 12.59
CA PHE A 179 16.52 -7.83 14.00
C PHE A 179 16.57 -6.50 14.76
N GLY A 180 15.85 -6.41 15.86
CA GLY A 180 15.81 -5.25 16.73
C GLY A 180 16.41 -5.56 18.09
N LEU A 181 17.29 -4.67 18.58
CA LEU A 181 17.79 -4.68 19.95
C LEU A 181 17.16 -3.53 20.72
N SER A 182 16.61 -3.82 21.90
CA SER A 182 16.01 -2.84 22.78
C SER A 182 16.67 -2.92 24.15
N TYR A 183 17.17 -1.80 24.65
CA TYR A 183 17.73 -1.69 25.99
C TYR A 183 17.03 -0.56 26.75
N THR A 184 16.51 -0.86 27.93
CA THR A 184 15.89 0.16 28.80
C THR A 184 16.71 0.21 30.09
N TRP A 185 17.27 1.38 30.41
CA TRP A 185 17.97 1.70 31.67
C TRP A 185 17.01 2.35 32.66
#